data_024f9e8645583e7658151315f2cce9d5
#
_entry.id   024f9e8645583e7658151315f2cce9d5
#
_cell.length_a   1.000
_cell.length_b   1.000
_cell.length_c   1.000
_cell.angle_alpha   90.00
_cell.angle_beta   90.00
_cell.angle_gamma   90.00
#
_symmetry.space_group_name_H-M   'P 1'
#
loop_
_entity.id
_entity.type
_entity.pdbx_description
1 polymer ?
#
loop_
_entity_poly.entity_id
_entity_poly.type
_entity_poly.pdbx_seq_one_letter_code
_entity_poly.pdbx_strand_id
1 'polypeptide(L)'
;IIFGAWDRNLYALNKRTGQLIWKWNNGSSVLNFSPAACIPVIKDGVVYVVAPDRYISAIDLETGNTLWRNNEATVRESIGISADGRFVYGKTMNDFVVAFPTSREKQSVAWKVNCGFGYEHVPSMLMEKENTVVFGTKSGRVYAIDALKQEKKWVYKIDNSMVNTVNMLSSRQVIAATMDGKVTLLEVEK
;
A
#
# COMPACT_ATOMS: atom_id res chain seq x y z
N ILE A 1 -9.75 -1.60 -15.48
CA ILE A 1 -8.52 -0.94 -14.99
C ILE A 1 -8.92 0.10 -13.96
N ILE A 2 -8.22 0.10 -12.81
CA ILE A 2 -8.47 1.08 -11.75
C ILE A 2 -7.17 1.81 -11.43
N PHE A 3 -7.22 3.15 -11.36
CA PHE A 3 -6.06 3.98 -11.06
C PHE A 3 -6.47 5.33 -10.45
N GLY A 4 -5.60 5.89 -9.64
CA GLY A 4 -5.73 7.24 -9.10
C GLY A 4 -5.15 8.28 -10.06
N ALA A 5 -5.71 9.48 -10.06
CA ALA A 5 -5.24 10.60 -10.87
C ALA A 5 -5.07 11.87 -10.03
N TRP A 6 -4.23 12.80 -10.50
CA TRP A 6 -3.91 14.03 -9.78
C TRP A 6 -5.08 15.01 -9.69
N ASP A 7 -6.16 14.76 -10.41
CA ASP A 7 -7.42 15.51 -10.31
C ASP A 7 -8.28 15.12 -9.09
N ARG A 8 -7.73 14.37 -8.15
CA ARG A 8 -8.34 13.88 -6.90
C ARG A 8 -9.33 12.74 -7.08
N ASN A 9 -9.36 12.12 -8.25
CA ASN A 9 -10.29 11.05 -8.51
C ASN A 9 -9.56 9.69 -8.66
N LEU A 10 -10.29 8.65 -8.30
CA LEU A 10 -10.02 7.28 -8.68
C LEU A 10 -10.94 6.92 -9.84
N TYR A 11 -10.40 6.31 -10.87
CA TYR A 11 -11.12 5.95 -12.08
C TYR A 11 -11.18 4.44 -12.27
N ALA A 12 -12.30 3.95 -12.71
CA ALA A 12 -12.44 2.61 -13.26
C ALA A 12 -12.80 2.68 -14.73
N LEU A 13 -11.98 2.06 -15.56
CA LEU A 13 -12.18 2.00 -17.00
C LEU A 13 -12.36 0.56 -17.46
N ASN A 14 -13.19 0.37 -18.47
CA ASN A 14 -13.25 -0.89 -19.21
C ASN A 14 -11.91 -1.14 -19.90
N LYS A 15 -11.25 -2.26 -19.61
CA LYS A 15 -9.90 -2.55 -20.11
C LYS A 15 -9.81 -2.76 -21.63
N ARG A 16 -10.94 -3.06 -22.30
CA ARG A 16 -10.99 -3.31 -23.75
C ARG A 16 -11.33 -2.05 -24.54
N THR A 17 -12.28 -1.26 -24.02
CA THR A 17 -12.82 -0.11 -24.73
C THR A 17 -12.27 1.22 -24.25
N GLY A 18 -11.67 1.28 -23.07
CA GLY A 18 -11.26 2.51 -22.40
C GLY A 18 -12.42 3.35 -21.84
N GLN A 19 -13.66 2.88 -22.00
CA GLN A 19 -14.82 3.62 -21.52
C GLN A 19 -14.84 3.70 -20.00
N LEU A 20 -15.25 4.87 -19.48
CA LEU A 20 -15.46 5.09 -18.06
C LEU A 20 -16.58 4.21 -17.53
N ILE A 21 -16.29 3.44 -16.45
CA ILE A 21 -17.29 2.67 -15.72
C ILE A 21 -17.81 3.53 -14.57
N TRP A 22 -16.88 4.00 -13.72
CA TRP A 22 -17.20 4.92 -12.63
C TRP A 22 -15.99 5.81 -12.27
N LYS A 23 -16.30 6.88 -11.56
CA LYS A 23 -15.33 7.79 -10.96
C LYS A 23 -15.66 7.99 -9.49
N TRP A 24 -14.66 7.87 -8.63
CA TRP A 24 -14.81 8.06 -7.20
C TRP A 24 -13.94 9.23 -6.72
N ASN A 25 -14.45 9.96 -5.73
CA ASN A 25 -13.72 11.02 -5.03
C ASN A 25 -13.99 10.90 -3.52
N ASN A 26 -13.00 11.19 -2.70
CA ASN A 26 -13.13 11.12 -1.24
C ASN A 26 -13.94 12.26 -0.61
N GLY A 27 -14.48 13.16 -1.42
CA GLY A 27 -15.26 14.33 -0.97
C GLY A 27 -14.41 15.52 -0.53
N SER A 28 -13.09 15.42 -0.55
CA SER A 28 -12.20 16.51 -0.18
C SER A 28 -12.04 17.52 -1.33
N SER A 29 -12.15 18.80 -1.00
CA SER A 29 -11.81 19.91 -1.92
C SER A 29 -10.30 20.23 -1.91
N VAL A 30 -9.54 19.66 -0.98
CA VAL A 30 -8.10 19.92 -0.83
C VAL A 30 -7.32 19.20 -1.90
N LEU A 31 -6.56 19.96 -2.71
CA LEU A 31 -5.80 19.44 -3.87
C LEU A 31 -4.80 18.32 -3.52
N ASN A 32 -4.26 18.33 -2.32
CA ASN A 32 -3.24 17.38 -1.89
C ASN A 32 -3.80 15.98 -1.50
N PHE A 33 -5.10 15.75 -1.63
CA PHE A 33 -5.72 14.48 -1.24
C PHE A 33 -6.01 13.57 -2.43
N SER A 34 -5.14 13.61 -3.43
CA SER A 34 -5.24 12.76 -4.60
C SER A 34 -4.78 11.31 -4.30
N PRO A 35 -5.49 10.30 -4.79
CA PRO A 35 -5.05 8.90 -4.75
C PRO A 35 -4.01 8.55 -5.83
N ALA A 36 -3.46 9.51 -6.57
CA ALA A 36 -2.57 9.28 -7.72
C ALA A 36 -1.30 8.49 -7.39
N ALA A 37 -0.77 8.65 -6.18
CA ALA A 37 0.45 7.97 -5.75
C ALA A 37 0.20 6.56 -5.19
N CYS A 38 -1.05 6.13 -5.07
CA CYS A 38 -1.44 4.82 -4.54
C CYS A 38 -1.81 3.87 -5.69
N ILE A 39 -1.28 2.67 -5.68
CA ILE A 39 -1.76 1.58 -6.55
C ILE A 39 -2.87 0.84 -5.79
N PRO A 40 -4.15 0.97 -6.18
CA PRO A 40 -5.24 0.31 -5.47
C PRO A 40 -5.10 -1.20 -5.49
N VAL A 41 -5.53 -1.86 -4.41
CA VAL A 41 -5.61 -3.32 -4.34
C VAL A 41 -7.07 -3.78 -4.33
N ILE A 42 -7.33 -4.97 -4.88
CA ILE A 42 -8.69 -5.46 -5.12
C ILE A 42 -8.82 -6.85 -4.53
N LYS A 43 -9.91 -7.08 -3.79
CA LYS A 43 -10.28 -8.39 -3.27
C LYS A 43 -11.81 -8.51 -3.17
N ASP A 44 -12.35 -9.61 -3.65
CA ASP A 44 -13.77 -10.01 -3.50
C ASP A 44 -14.78 -8.88 -3.80
N GLY A 45 -14.58 -8.19 -4.94
CA GLY A 45 -15.45 -7.10 -5.39
C GLY A 45 -15.28 -5.79 -4.60
N VAL A 46 -14.19 -5.65 -3.84
CA VAL A 46 -13.85 -4.42 -3.09
C VAL A 46 -12.51 -3.86 -3.58
N VAL A 47 -12.49 -2.58 -3.85
CA VAL A 47 -11.29 -1.80 -4.16
C VAL A 47 -10.84 -1.08 -2.90
N TYR A 48 -9.60 -1.30 -2.47
CA TYR A 48 -9.01 -0.58 -1.35
C TYR A 48 -7.99 0.43 -1.86
N VAL A 49 -8.07 1.64 -1.33
CA VAL A 49 -7.18 2.75 -1.68
C VAL A 49 -6.82 3.56 -0.45
N VAL A 50 -5.61 4.07 -0.41
CA VAL A 50 -5.15 5.07 0.57
C VAL A 50 -4.75 6.34 -0.16
N ALA A 51 -4.96 7.47 0.47
CA ALA A 51 -4.61 8.77 -0.06
C ALA A 51 -4.02 9.65 1.04
N PRO A 52 -3.43 10.81 0.71
CA PRO A 52 -2.89 11.73 1.70
C PRO A 52 -3.89 12.23 2.75
N ASP A 53 -5.18 11.99 2.58
CA ASP A 53 -6.23 12.27 3.57
C ASP A 53 -6.17 11.35 4.81
N ARG A 54 -5.25 10.37 4.80
CA ARG A 54 -4.96 9.44 5.92
C ARG A 54 -6.06 8.42 6.20
N TYR A 55 -6.94 8.19 5.25
CA TYR A 55 -7.94 7.13 5.31
C TYR A 55 -7.51 5.95 4.45
N ILE A 56 -7.85 4.75 4.92
CA ILE A 56 -8.10 3.64 4.01
C ILE A 56 -9.57 3.69 3.62
N SER A 57 -9.84 3.59 2.33
CA SER A 57 -11.19 3.62 1.77
C SER A 57 -11.46 2.32 1.04
N ALA A 58 -12.62 1.71 1.31
CA ALA A 58 -13.14 0.55 0.58
C ALA A 58 -14.28 1.01 -0.32
N ILE A 59 -14.21 0.63 -1.57
CA ILE A 59 -15.08 1.07 -2.64
C ILE A 59 -15.62 -0.17 -3.35
N ASP A 60 -16.90 -0.18 -3.64
CA ASP A 60 -17.51 -1.26 -4.42
C ASP A 60 -16.94 -1.28 -5.85
N LEU A 61 -16.42 -2.42 -6.26
CA LEU A 61 -15.73 -2.58 -7.55
C LEU A 61 -16.62 -2.30 -8.76
N GLU A 62 -17.91 -2.64 -8.68
CA GLU A 62 -18.84 -2.53 -9.80
C GLU A 62 -19.43 -1.13 -9.91
N THR A 63 -19.79 -0.53 -8.76
CA THR A 63 -20.55 0.71 -8.72
C THR A 63 -19.72 1.96 -8.44
N GLY A 64 -18.52 1.80 -7.86
CA GLY A 64 -17.72 2.93 -7.40
C GLY A 64 -18.23 3.58 -6.10
N ASN A 65 -19.24 3.01 -5.45
CA ASN A 65 -19.78 3.55 -4.21
C ASN A 65 -18.83 3.27 -3.04
N THR A 66 -18.68 4.24 -2.15
CA THR A 66 -17.94 4.05 -0.90
C THR A 66 -18.70 3.06 -0.01
N LEU A 67 -18.04 1.96 0.33
CA LEU A 67 -18.55 0.99 1.31
C LEU A 67 -18.25 1.49 2.73
N TRP A 68 -16.98 1.83 2.97
CA TRP A 68 -16.55 2.41 4.24
C TRP A 68 -15.22 3.15 4.10
N ARG A 69 -14.92 3.97 5.12
CA ARG A 69 -13.63 4.65 5.29
C ARG A 69 -13.18 4.53 6.74
N ASN A 70 -11.86 4.36 6.95
CA ASN A 70 -11.28 4.21 8.27
C ASN A 70 -9.98 5.03 8.37
N ASN A 71 -9.82 5.79 9.47
CA ASN A 71 -8.63 6.57 9.80
C ASN A 71 -8.05 6.20 11.18
N GLU A 72 -8.39 5.04 11.71
CA GLU A 72 -7.86 4.52 12.99
C GLU A 72 -6.33 4.47 12.98
N ALA A 73 -5.75 4.12 11.83
CA ALA A 73 -4.33 4.25 11.57
C ALA A 73 -4.12 5.30 10.47
N THR A 74 -3.22 6.23 10.66
CA THR A 74 -2.93 7.32 9.71
C THR A 74 -2.13 6.80 8.51
N VAL A 75 -2.75 5.92 7.70
CA VAL A 75 -2.14 5.34 6.48
C VAL A 75 -2.01 6.39 5.40
N ARG A 76 -0.94 6.30 4.58
CA ARG A 76 -0.72 7.26 3.52
C ARG A 76 0.06 6.66 2.35
N GLU A 77 -0.53 6.74 1.16
CA GLU A 77 0.09 6.49 -0.15
C GLU A 77 0.72 5.09 -0.36
N SER A 78 0.84 4.29 0.68
CA SER A 78 1.43 2.95 0.61
C SER A 78 0.43 1.90 1.07
N ILE A 79 0.06 1.03 0.16
CA ILE A 79 -0.90 -0.05 0.36
C ILE A 79 -0.34 -1.35 -0.22
N GLY A 80 -0.79 -2.47 0.28
CA GLY A 80 -0.53 -3.80 -0.25
C GLY A 80 -1.64 -4.74 0.13
N ILE A 81 -1.60 -5.95 -0.38
CA ILE A 81 -2.57 -7.00 -0.03
C ILE A 81 -1.82 -8.28 0.30
N SER A 82 -2.32 -9.03 1.28
CA SER A 82 -1.75 -10.33 1.63
C SER A 82 -1.90 -11.34 0.48
N ALA A 83 -0.95 -12.26 0.39
CA ALA A 83 -0.94 -13.26 -0.68
C ALA A 83 -2.21 -14.12 -0.71
N ASP A 84 -2.82 -14.38 0.46
CA ASP A 84 -4.09 -15.08 0.60
C ASP A 84 -5.32 -14.17 0.48
N GLY A 85 -5.09 -12.86 0.37
CA GLY A 85 -6.15 -11.86 0.24
C GLY A 85 -6.94 -11.57 1.52
N ARG A 86 -6.50 -12.05 2.70
CA ARG A 86 -7.22 -11.81 3.97
C ARG A 86 -7.00 -10.43 4.57
N PHE A 87 -5.87 -9.79 4.24
CA PHE A 87 -5.50 -8.50 4.80
C PHE A 87 -5.10 -7.49 3.74
N VAL A 88 -5.48 -6.26 3.94
CA VAL A 88 -4.91 -5.09 3.27
C VAL A 88 -3.91 -4.45 4.22
N TYR A 89 -2.68 -4.28 3.75
CA TYR A 89 -1.61 -3.61 4.49
C TYR A 89 -1.57 -2.13 4.18
N GLY A 90 -1.25 -1.32 5.18
CA GLY A 90 -0.98 0.10 5.03
C GLY A 90 0.28 0.51 5.79
N LYS A 91 1.10 1.37 5.20
CA LYS A 91 2.19 2.04 5.90
C LYS A 91 1.65 3.34 6.51
N THR A 92 1.83 3.51 7.81
CA THR A 92 1.43 4.75 8.49
C THR A 92 2.46 5.86 8.30
N MET A 93 2.11 7.06 8.71
CA MET A 93 3.05 8.19 8.68
C MET A 93 4.17 8.08 9.70
N ASN A 94 4.01 7.28 10.75
CA ASN A 94 4.98 7.13 11.83
C ASN A 94 5.16 5.65 12.18
N ASP A 95 6.30 5.10 11.82
CA ASP A 95 6.87 3.84 12.30
C ASP A 95 6.09 2.54 12.05
N PHE A 96 4.79 2.58 11.82
CA PHE A 96 3.99 1.36 11.81
C PHE A 96 3.60 0.90 10.40
N VAL A 97 3.55 -0.41 10.25
CA VAL A 97 2.74 -1.10 9.25
C VAL A 97 1.53 -1.69 9.95
N VAL A 98 0.37 -1.55 9.34
CA VAL A 98 -0.92 -2.01 9.85
C VAL A 98 -1.59 -2.94 8.86
N ALA A 99 -2.43 -3.85 9.37
CA ALA A 99 -3.25 -4.73 8.57
C ALA A 99 -4.73 -4.56 8.92
N PHE A 100 -5.55 -4.41 7.90
CA PHE A 100 -7.01 -4.44 8.00
C PHE A 100 -7.53 -5.71 7.36
N PRO A 101 -8.49 -6.42 7.96
CA PRO A 101 -9.16 -7.52 7.28
C PRO A 101 -9.84 -7.04 5.99
N THR A 102 -9.77 -7.85 4.93
CA THR A 102 -10.55 -7.57 3.72
C THR A 102 -12.03 -7.82 3.99
N SER A 103 -12.88 -6.84 3.75
CA SER A 103 -14.33 -6.95 3.99
C SER A 103 -15.12 -5.85 3.27
N ARG A 104 -16.35 -6.13 2.93
CA ARG A 104 -17.35 -5.13 2.51
C ARG A 104 -17.83 -4.27 3.68
N GLU A 105 -17.71 -4.78 4.91
CA GLU A 105 -18.06 -4.06 6.13
C GLU A 105 -16.82 -3.38 6.72
N LYS A 106 -17.00 -2.26 7.41
CA LYS A 106 -15.92 -1.52 8.04
C LYS A 106 -15.21 -2.40 9.06
N GLN A 107 -13.89 -2.47 8.94
CA GLN A 107 -13.02 -3.22 9.82
C GLN A 107 -12.12 -2.29 10.63
N SER A 108 -11.79 -2.70 11.85
CA SER A 108 -10.71 -2.12 12.65
C SER A 108 -9.37 -2.73 12.28
N VAL A 109 -8.28 -2.12 12.73
CA VAL A 109 -6.92 -2.67 12.59
C VAL A 109 -6.84 -4.04 13.27
N ALA A 110 -6.50 -5.09 12.50
CA ALA A 110 -6.30 -6.44 13.02
C ALA A 110 -4.99 -6.55 13.82
N TRP A 111 -3.92 -5.98 13.26
CA TRP A 111 -2.61 -5.91 13.91
C TRP A 111 -1.78 -4.75 13.38
N LYS A 112 -0.75 -4.39 14.14
CA LYS A 112 0.24 -3.37 13.79
C LYS A 112 1.63 -3.77 14.23
N VAL A 113 2.64 -3.45 13.41
CA VAL A 113 4.05 -3.71 13.71
C VAL A 113 4.81 -2.38 13.73
N ASN A 114 5.52 -2.12 14.82
CA ASN A 114 6.43 -0.98 14.88
C ASN A 114 7.73 -1.34 14.15
N CYS A 115 8.02 -0.66 13.06
CA CYS A 115 9.21 -0.87 12.24
C CYS A 115 10.33 0.12 12.55
N GLY A 116 10.02 1.25 13.19
CA GLY A 116 11.01 2.27 13.58
C GLY A 116 11.63 3.01 12.39
N PHE A 117 10.86 3.27 11.32
CA PHE A 117 11.35 3.99 10.14
C PHE A 117 11.24 5.52 10.25
N GLY A 118 10.56 6.01 11.29
CA GLY A 118 10.33 7.43 11.52
C GLY A 118 9.15 7.99 10.72
N TYR A 119 9.13 9.29 10.53
CA TYR A 119 8.10 9.97 9.75
C TYR A 119 8.24 9.65 8.26
N GLU A 120 7.21 9.07 7.67
CA GLU A 120 7.13 8.66 6.28
C GLU A 120 5.89 9.23 5.56
N HIS A 121 6.08 9.73 4.34
CA HIS A 121 4.99 10.26 3.52
C HIS A 121 5.17 9.95 2.03
N VAL A 122 6.04 8.99 1.71
CA VAL A 122 6.34 8.65 0.32
C VAL A 122 5.75 7.28 -0.04
N PRO A 123 5.29 7.11 -1.28
CA PRO A 123 4.73 5.86 -1.73
C PRO A 123 5.81 4.79 -1.83
N SER A 124 5.53 3.63 -1.26
CA SER A 124 6.24 2.39 -1.51
C SER A 124 5.26 1.27 -1.22
N MET A 125 4.76 0.63 -2.27
CA MET A 125 3.75 -0.42 -2.12
C MET A 125 4.32 -1.59 -1.32
N LEU A 126 3.45 -2.18 -0.48
CA LEU A 126 3.81 -3.34 0.32
C LEU A 126 3.56 -4.61 -0.50
N MET A 127 4.56 -5.47 -0.55
CA MET A 127 4.49 -6.76 -1.25
C MET A 127 4.63 -7.90 -0.25
N GLU A 128 3.86 -8.96 -0.43
CA GLU A 128 3.96 -10.16 0.42
C GLU A 128 4.22 -11.42 -0.40
N LYS A 129 5.14 -12.25 0.10
CA LYS A 129 5.30 -13.66 -0.26
C LYS A 129 5.65 -14.49 0.98
N GLU A 130 5.01 -15.65 1.10
CA GLU A 130 5.32 -16.63 2.17
C GLU A 130 5.33 -15.98 3.57
N ASN A 131 4.29 -15.19 3.88
CA ASN A 131 4.12 -14.42 5.11
C ASN A 131 5.22 -13.38 5.40
N THR A 132 6.06 -13.06 4.43
CA THR A 132 7.03 -11.97 4.52
C THR A 132 6.52 -10.76 3.75
N VAL A 133 6.25 -9.66 4.46
CA VAL A 133 5.82 -8.37 3.88
C VAL A 133 7.04 -7.48 3.73
N VAL A 134 7.28 -6.96 2.54
CA VAL A 134 8.43 -6.09 2.23
C VAL A 134 7.96 -4.73 1.72
N PHE A 135 8.65 -3.67 2.11
CA PHE A 135 8.39 -2.30 1.65
C PHE A 135 9.65 -1.43 1.72
N GLY A 136 9.64 -0.34 0.96
CA GLY A 136 10.70 0.65 0.95
C GLY A 136 10.40 1.88 1.81
N THR A 137 11.43 2.71 2.06
CA THR A 137 11.31 3.97 2.78
C THR A 137 12.04 5.11 2.08
N LYS A 138 11.73 6.35 2.45
CA LYS A 138 12.39 7.55 1.92
C LYS A 138 13.89 7.61 2.24
N SER A 139 14.31 6.91 3.31
CA SER A 139 15.71 6.89 3.76
C SER A 139 16.57 5.83 3.07
N GLY A 140 16.07 5.21 1.99
CA GLY A 140 16.82 4.21 1.23
C GLY A 140 16.91 2.85 1.91
N ARG A 141 15.97 2.54 2.81
CA ARG A 141 15.91 1.24 3.49
C ARG A 141 14.77 0.40 2.95
N VAL A 142 15.03 -0.90 2.89
CA VAL A 142 14.02 -1.94 2.67
C VAL A 142 13.78 -2.65 3.99
N TYR A 143 12.53 -2.79 4.36
CA TYR A 143 12.09 -3.46 5.57
C TYR A 143 11.35 -4.75 5.22
N ALA A 144 11.46 -5.75 6.08
CA ALA A 144 10.62 -6.93 6.05
C ALA A 144 9.97 -7.19 7.41
N ILE A 145 8.72 -7.64 7.35
CA ILE A 145 7.89 -8.03 8.49
C ILE A 145 7.50 -9.50 8.32
N ASP A 146 7.49 -10.23 9.41
CA ASP A 146 6.82 -11.52 9.51
C ASP A 146 5.33 -11.27 9.83
N ALA A 147 4.44 -11.54 8.87
CA ALA A 147 3.01 -11.29 9.02
C ALA A 147 2.32 -12.25 10.00
N LEU A 148 2.87 -13.45 10.21
CA LEU A 148 2.34 -14.42 11.18
C LEU A 148 2.74 -14.05 12.61
N LYS A 149 4.02 -13.73 12.82
CA LYS A 149 4.53 -13.35 14.14
C LYS A 149 4.25 -11.90 14.49
N GLN A 150 3.88 -11.09 13.49
CA GLN A 150 3.61 -9.65 13.64
C GLN A 150 4.83 -8.90 14.22
N GLU A 151 6.00 -9.20 13.68
CA GLU A 151 7.26 -8.61 14.13
C GLU A 151 8.14 -8.18 12.95
N LYS A 152 9.05 -7.24 13.20
CA LYS A 152 10.06 -6.83 12.23
C LYS A 152 11.07 -7.97 12.06
N LYS A 153 11.27 -8.42 10.82
CA LYS A 153 12.15 -9.55 10.46
C LYS A 153 13.57 -9.07 10.17
N TRP A 154 13.70 -8.08 9.31
CA TRP A 154 14.98 -7.46 8.97
C TRP A 154 14.79 -6.05 8.38
N VAL A 155 15.89 -5.30 8.33
CA VAL A 155 16.02 -4.04 7.61
C VAL A 155 17.38 -3.97 6.95
N TYR A 156 17.41 -3.49 5.71
CA TYR A 156 18.64 -3.30 4.96
C TYR A 156 18.65 -1.96 4.25
N LYS A 157 19.76 -1.23 4.34
CA LYS A 157 19.94 0.06 3.66
C LYS A 157 20.62 -0.18 2.32
N ILE A 158 19.93 0.14 1.22
CA ILE A 158 20.46 -0.01 -0.14
C ILE A 158 21.01 1.28 -0.72
N ASP A 159 20.55 2.44 -0.24
CA ASP A 159 20.92 3.75 -0.75
C ASP A 159 20.65 4.86 0.28
N ASN A 160 20.93 6.11 -0.09
CA ASN A 160 20.45 7.32 0.59
C ASN A 160 19.19 7.90 -0.06
N SER A 161 18.85 7.45 -1.25
CA SER A 161 17.66 7.84 -2.00
C SER A 161 16.45 6.97 -1.66
N MET A 162 15.27 7.51 -1.88
CA MET A 162 14.00 6.84 -1.60
C MET A 162 13.87 5.52 -2.38
N VAL A 163 13.49 4.45 -1.66
CA VAL A 163 13.07 3.19 -2.27
C VAL A 163 11.57 3.29 -2.58
N ASN A 164 11.24 3.51 -3.83
CA ASN A 164 9.86 3.66 -4.29
C ASN A 164 9.22 2.37 -4.80
N THR A 165 10.03 1.40 -5.20
CA THR A 165 9.56 0.14 -5.77
C THR A 165 10.26 -1.04 -5.11
N VAL A 166 9.47 -2.02 -4.67
CA VAL A 166 9.95 -3.34 -4.26
C VAL A 166 9.16 -4.41 -5.00
N ASN A 167 9.82 -5.51 -5.33
CA ASN A 167 9.18 -6.69 -5.88
C ASN A 167 9.83 -7.93 -5.27
N MET A 168 9.03 -8.96 -5.00
CA MET A 168 9.50 -10.17 -4.37
C MET A 168 9.51 -11.33 -5.38
N LEU A 169 10.67 -11.91 -5.63
CA LEU A 169 10.79 -13.18 -6.36
C LEU A 169 10.43 -14.36 -5.45
N SER A 170 10.86 -14.26 -4.17
CA SER A 170 10.53 -15.21 -3.09
C SER A 170 10.53 -14.46 -1.75
N SER A 171 10.25 -15.10 -0.63
CA SER A 171 10.42 -14.52 0.71
C SER A 171 11.87 -14.15 1.06
N ARG A 172 12.85 -14.60 0.24
CA ARG A 172 14.29 -14.35 0.43
C ARG A 172 14.93 -13.51 -0.67
N GLN A 173 14.26 -13.34 -1.80
CA GLN A 173 14.81 -12.58 -2.92
C GLN A 173 13.91 -11.39 -3.22
N VAL A 174 14.43 -10.20 -3.01
CA VAL A 174 13.73 -8.94 -3.17
C VAL A 174 14.49 -8.06 -4.14
N ILE A 175 13.80 -7.60 -5.18
CA ILE A 175 14.30 -6.54 -6.05
C ILE A 175 13.77 -5.21 -5.52
N ALA A 176 14.66 -4.25 -5.31
CA ALA A 176 14.29 -2.90 -4.89
C ALA A 176 14.93 -1.88 -5.82
N ALA A 177 14.16 -0.83 -6.13
CA ALA A 177 14.63 0.30 -6.94
C ALA A 177 14.49 1.60 -6.18
N THR A 178 15.47 2.50 -6.38
CA THR A 178 15.49 3.83 -5.78
C THR A 178 15.18 4.92 -6.81
N MET A 179 14.82 6.10 -6.33
CA MET A 179 14.56 7.26 -7.19
C MET A 179 15.81 7.72 -7.98
N ASP A 180 17.01 7.45 -7.48
CA ASP A 180 18.27 7.77 -8.17
C ASP A 180 18.65 6.71 -9.23
N GLY A 181 17.75 5.75 -9.50
CA GLY A 181 17.93 4.76 -10.57
C GLY A 181 18.75 3.53 -10.18
N LYS A 182 19.08 3.34 -8.91
CA LYS A 182 19.73 2.12 -8.44
C LYS A 182 18.72 0.98 -8.35
N VAL A 183 19.07 -0.16 -8.94
CA VAL A 183 18.32 -1.42 -8.82
C VAL A 183 19.18 -2.44 -8.10
N THR A 184 18.63 -3.05 -7.06
CA THR A 184 19.37 -3.98 -6.19
C THR A 184 18.56 -5.25 -6.01
N LEU A 185 19.21 -6.41 -6.17
CA LEU A 185 18.70 -7.70 -5.71
C LEU A 185 19.25 -7.93 -4.30
N LEU A 186 18.35 -8.09 -3.36
CA LEU A 186 18.66 -8.50 -1.99
C LEU A 186 18.41 -9.99 -1.84
N GLU A 187 19.38 -10.71 -1.31
CA GLU A 187 19.26 -12.10 -0.92
C GLU A 187 19.41 -12.23 0.59
N VAL A 188 18.42 -12.85 1.24
CA VAL A 188 18.41 -13.05 2.68
C VAL A 188 18.90 -14.47 2.96
N GLU A 189 20.05 -14.58 3.60
CA GLU A 189 20.61 -15.85 4.05
C GLU A 189 19.73 -16.50 5.15
N LYS A 190 19.92 -17.81 5.35
CA LYS A 190 19.15 -18.59 6.35
C LYS A 190 19.57 -18.24 7.77
#